data_a729fbb3866aee458f6ad75330840be3
#
_entry.id   a729fbb3866aee458f6ad75330840be3
#
_cell.length_a   1.000
_cell.length_b   1.000
_cell.length_c   1.000
_cell.angle_alpha   90.00
_cell.angle_beta   90.00
_cell.angle_gamma   90.00
#
_symmetry.space_group_name_H-M   'P 1'
#
loop_
_entity.id
_entity.type
_entity.pdbx_description
1 polymer ?
#
loop_
_entity_poly.entity_id
_entity_poly.type
_entity_poly.pdbx_seq_one_letter_code
_entity_poly.pdbx_strand_id
1 'polypeptide(L)'
;MCSHKFFAMFAVLVAAIGTLFMEAVAEETKPQVTRAILERHDETGVPGREIVLGTAELSPGAEVPWHTHFGDEAGYVLKGDLILRVRGQPDRPLRAGDHFFNPRGVAHSLYAAPGTAGGVALSTWVVDKGKPLVEPAG
;
A
#
# COMPACT_ATOMS: atom_id res chain seq x y z
N MET A 1 38.96 76.85 -33.23
CA MET A 1 39.41 75.46 -33.18
C MET A 1 38.80 74.86 -31.89
N CYS A 2 37.60 74.27 -32.02
CA CYS A 2 36.90 73.69 -30.89
C CYS A 2 36.72 72.20 -31.18
N SER A 3 37.38 71.41 -30.38
CA SER A 3 37.26 69.96 -30.43
C SER A 3 36.13 69.45 -29.53
N HIS A 4 35.09 68.93 -30.09
CA HIS A 4 34.00 68.31 -29.32
C HIS A 4 34.25 66.81 -29.17
N LYS A 5 34.49 66.37 -27.93
CA LYS A 5 34.58 64.98 -27.58
C LYS A 5 33.16 64.46 -27.27
N PHE A 6 32.67 63.58 -28.12
CA PHE A 6 31.46 62.81 -27.87
C PHE A 6 31.78 61.69 -26.88
N PHE A 7 31.11 61.71 -25.72
CA PHE A 7 31.12 60.63 -24.73
C PHE A 7 29.93 59.71 -25.04
N ALA A 8 30.20 58.51 -25.56
CA ALA A 8 29.18 57.50 -25.74
C ALA A 8 28.99 56.72 -24.42
N MET A 9 27.80 56.87 -23.84
CA MET A 9 27.40 56.17 -22.66
C MET A 9 26.81 54.82 -23.07
N PHE A 10 27.52 53.73 -22.81
CA PHE A 10 27.00 52.35 -23.01
C PHE A 10 26.15 51.99 -21.80
N ALA A 11 24.85 51.90 -21.99
CA ALA A 11 23.94 51.35 -20.97
C ALA A 11 23.98 49.79 -21.08
N VAL A 12 24.50 49.15 -20.03
CA VAL A 12 24.46 47.69 -19.92
C VAL A 12 23.13 47.30 -19.32
N LEU A 13 22.26 46.70 -20.13
CA LEU A 13 20.98 46.13 -19.67
C LEU A 13 21.25 44.74 -19.08
N VAL A 14 21.29 44.62 -17.77
CA VAL A 14 21.35 43.34 -17.09
C VAL A 14 19.94 42.76 -17.04
N ALA A 15 19.64 41.82 -17.92
CA ALA A 15 18.41 41.01 -17.86
C ALA A 15 18.56 39.95 -16.76
N ALA A 16 17.91 40.17 -15.61
CA ALA A 16 17.78 39.16 -14.58
C ALA A 16 16.77 38.08 -15.04
N ILE A 17 17.30 36.95 -15.49
CA ILE A 17 16.48 35.77 -15.75
C ILE A 17 16.18 35.12 -14.40
N GLY A 18 15.02 35.44 -13.83
CA GLY A 18 14.48 34.73 -12.69
C GLY A 18 14.01 33.36 -13.08
N THR A 19 14.79 32.33 -12.77
CA THR A 19 14.34 30.94 -12.85
C THR A 19 13.34 30.70 -11.73
N LEU A 20 12.05 30.70 -12.05
CA LEU A 20 11.00 30.17 -11.16
C LEU A 20 11.22 28.65 -11.05
N PHE A 21 11.81 28.24 -9.94
CA PHE A 21 11.71 26.84 -9.49
C PHE A 21 10.28 26.62 -9.02
N MET A 22 9.44 26.04 -9.87
CA MET A 22 8.20 25.42 -9.40
C MET A 22 8.63 24.16 -8.62
N GLU A 23 8.68 24.27 -7.30
CA GLU A 23 8.67 23.10 -6.44
C GLU A 23 7.34 22.39 -6.67
N ALA A 24 7.39 21.24 -7.35
CA ALA A 24 6.25 20.34 -7.43
C ALA A 24 6.00 19.82 -6.00
N VAL A 25 5.00 20.38 -5.34
CA VAL A 25 4.48 19.84 -4.09
C VAL A 25 3.92 18.47 -4.46
N ALA A 26 4.64 17.40 -4.12
CA ALA A 26 4.13 16.05 -4.24
C ALA A 26 2.90 15.97 -3.33
N GLU A 27 1.73 15.77 -3.93
CA GLU A 27 0.49 15.54 -3.20
C GLU A 27 0.68 14.25 -2.39
N GLU A 28 0.71 14.39 -1.07
CA GLU A 28 0.85 13.27 -0.15
C GLU A 28 -0.44 12.44 -0.25
N THR A 29 -0.39 11.36 -1.03
CA THR A 29 -1.54 10.45 -1.19
C THR A 29 -1.82 9.77 0.14
N LYS A 30 -3.09 9.85 0.59
CA LYS A 30 -3.51 9.22 1.85
C LYS A 30 -3.26 7.71 1.77
N PRO A 31 -2.82 7.07 2.89
CA PRO A 31 -2.68 5.62 2.96
C PRO A 31 -3.97 4.90 2.55
N GLN A 32 -3.86 3.94 1.64
CA GLN A 32 -5.01 3.26 1.05
C GLN A 32 -4.76 1.76 0.93
N VAL A 33 -5.78 0.97 1.26
CA VAL A 33 -5.85 -0.47 0.97
C VAL A 33 -6.84 -0.70 -0.17
N THR A 34 -6.35 -1.23 -1.28
CA THR A 34 -7.19 -1.67 -2.41
C THR A 34 -7.33 -3.17 -2.37
N ARG A 35 -8.58 -3.67 -2.37
CA ARG A 35 -8.89 -5.10 -2.34
C ARG A 35 -9.60 -5.51 -3.61
N ALA A 36 -9.29 -6.73 -4.08
CA ALA A 36 -9.99 -7.37 -5.19
C ALA A 36 -10.27 -8.83 -4.85
N ILE A 37 -11.53 -9.26 -5.04
CA ILE A 37 -11.87 -10.69 -5.07
C ILE A 37 -11.68 -11.14 -6.52
N LEU A 38 -10.79 -12.10 -6.71
CA LEU A 38 -10.45 -12.66 -8.02
C LEU A 38 -11.34 -13.85 -8.36
N GLU A 39 -11.58 -14.72 -7.37
CA GLU A 39 -12.37 -15.93 -7.52
C GLU A 39 -13.15 -16.24 -6.24
N ARG A 40 -14.30 -16.88 -6.39
CA ARG A 40 -15.13 -17.39 -5.30
C ARG A 40 -15.89 -18.62 -5.76
N HIS A 41 -15.69 -19.73 -5.07
CA HIS A 41 -16.29 -21.03 -5.39
C HIS A 41 -16.75 -21.76 -4.14
N ASP A 42 -17.80 -22.54 -4.26
CA ASP A 42 -18.18 -23.50 -3.21
C ASP A 42 -17.06 -24.56 -3.04
N GLU A 43 -16.73 -24.90 -1.81
CA GLU A 43 -15.77 -25.97 -1.55
C GLU A 43 -16.36 -27.31 -1.96
N THR A 44 -15.72 -27.98 -2.91
CA THR A 44 -16.22 -29.24 -3.44
C THR A 44 -16.33 -30.31 -2.36
N GLY A 45 -17.54 -30.85 -2.17
CA GLY A 45 -17.79 -31.91 -1.20
C GLY A 45 -17.95 -31.43 0.25
N VAL A 46 -17.91 -30.13 0.52
CA VAL A 46 -18.07 -29.57 1.88
C VAL A 46 -19.20 -28.53 1.88
N PRO A 47 -20.45 -28.94 2.15
CA PRO A 47 -21.58 -28.02 2.21
C PRO A 47 -21.38 -26.87 3.19
N GLY A 48 -21.81 -25.65 2.82
CA GLY A 48 -21.72 -24.47 3.68
C GLY A 48 -20.33 -23.84 3.76
N ARG A 49 -19.39 -24.28 2.93
CA ARG A 49 -18.04 -23.70 2.84
C ARG A 49 -17.77 -23.13 1.44
N GLU A 50 -16.93 -22.13 1.38
CA GLU A 50 -16.45 -21.56 0.12
C GLU A 50 -14.95 -21.28 0.17
N ILE A 51 -14.34 -21.28 -1.01
CA ILE A 51 -12.95 -20.87 -1.24
C ILE A 51 -12.99 -19.53 -1.94
N VAL A 52 -12.25 -18.56 -1.39
CA VAL A 52 -12.14 -17.21 -1.93
C VAL A 52 -10.68 -16.92 -2.22
N LEU A 53 -10.39 -16.43 -3.41
CA LEU A 53 -9.06 -15.93 -3.80
C LEU A 53 -9.15 -14.42 -4.00
N GLY A 54 -8.22 -13.67 -3.44
CA GLY A 54 -8.20 -12.22 -3.59
C GLY A 54 -6.86 -11.59 -3.29
N THR A 55 -6.75 -10.30 -3.59
CA THR A 55 -5.58 -9.49 -3.32
C THR A 55 -5.89 -8.33 -2.40
N ALA A 56 -4.88 -7.92 -1.62
CA ALA A 56 -4.84 -6.67 -0.91
C ALA A 56 -3.55 -5.92 -1.30
N GLU A 57 -3.71 -4.74 -1.88
CA GLU A 57 -2.62 -3.81 -2.16
C GLU A 57 -2.63 -2.71 -1.12
N LEU A 58 -1.49 -2.53 -0.44
CA LEU A 58 -1.28 -1.54 0.60
C LEU A 58 -0.31 -0.48 0.09
N SER A 59 -0.78 0.77 -0.03
CA SER A 59 0.09 1.91 -0.32
C SER A 59 0.96 2.25 0.90
N PRO A 60 1.98 3.12 0.78
CA PRO A 60 2.79 3.55 1.92
C PRO A 60 1.94 3.99 3.12
N GLY A 61 2.23 3.47 4.29
CA GLY A 61 1.52 3.76 5.54
C GLY A 61 0.13 3.14 5.68
N ALA A 62 -0.34 2.38 4.68
CA ALA A 62 -1.64 1.73 4.76
C ALA A 62 -1.65 0.51 5.68
N GLU A 63 -2.81 0.25 6.26
CA GLU A 63 -3.05 -0.88 7.16
C GLU A 63 -4.39 -1.53 6.88
N VAL A 64 -4.40 -2.87 6.81
CA VAL A 64 -5.59 -3.68 7.02
C VAL A 64 -5.79 -3.80 8.53
N PRO A 65 -6.82 -3.18 9.13
CA PRO A 65 -7.01 -3.16 10.58
C PRO A 65 -7.13 -4.56 11.18
N TRP A 66 -7.05 -4.65 12.50
CA TRP A 66 -7.28 -5.89 13.24
C TRP A 66 -8.62 -6.53 12.87
N HIS A 67 -8.58 -7.79 12.47
CA HIS A 67 -9.75 -8.54 12.03
C HIS A 67 -9.55 -10.05 12.21
N THR A 68 -10.63 -10.79 12.02
CA THR A 68 -10.67 -12.25 11.96
C THR A 68 -11.39 -12.70 10.71
N HIS A 69 -11.31 -14.00 10.42
CA HIS A 69 -12.10 -14.67 9.37
C HIS A 69 -12.91 -15.83 9.94
N PHE A 70 -14.05 -16.13 9.32
CA PHE A 70 -14.86 -17.32 9.59
C PHE A 70 -14.27 -18.58 8.90
N GLY A 71 -12.96 -18.70 8.89
CA GLY A 71 -12.21 -19.79 8.30
C GLY A 71 -10.72 -19.48 8.24
N ASP A 72 -9.97 -20.33 7.59
CA ASP A 72 -8.52 -20.22 7.49
C ASP A 72 -8.12 -19.33 6.30
N GLU A 73 -7.03 -18.61 6.47
CA GLU A 73 -6.40 -17.80 5.43
C GLU A 73 -4.97 -18.32 5.18
N ALA A 74 -4.63 -18.54 3.92
CA ALA A 74 -3.26 -18.73 3.45
C ALA A 74 -2.88 -17.56 2.55
N GLY A 75 -1.79 -16.87 2.84
CA GLY A 75 -1.35 -15.70 2.10
C GLY A 75 0.07 -15.82 1.56
N TYR A 76 0.32 -15.08 0.48
CA TYR A 76 1.61 -14.99 -0.19
C TYR A 76 1.86 -13.54 -0.61
N VAL A 77 3.05 -13.01 -0.32
CA VAL A 77 3.44 -11.65 -0.72
C VAL A 77 3.94 -11.66 -2.16
N LEU A 78 3.18 -11.03 -3.06
CA LEU A 78 3.51 -10.92 -4.47
C LEU A 78 4.56 -9.85 -4.72
N LYS A 79 4.52 -8.75 -3.93
CA LYS A 79 5.35 -7.56 -4.17
C LYS A 79 5.52 -6.77 -2.87
N GLY A 80 6.69 -6.12 -2.73
CA GLY A 80 6.95 -5.13 -1.69
C GLY A 80 7.24 -5.74 -0.32
N ASP A 81 7.06 -4.90 0.71
CA ASP A 81 7.41 -5.18 2.09
C ASP A 81 6.21 -4.88 3.00
N LEU A 82 5.76 -5.90 3.70
CA LEU A 82 4.60 -5.86 4.60
C LEU A 82 5.02 -6.32 5.99
N ILE A 83 4.20 -6.04 6.98
CA ILE A 83 4.36 -6.58 8.34
C ILE A 83 3.04 -7.22 8.75
N LEU A 84 3.09 -8.50 9.08
CA LEU A 84 1.98 -9.23 9.67
C LEU A 84 2.04 -9.13 11.19
N ARG A 85 0.95 -8.71 11.80
CA ARG A 85 0.72 -8.78 13.24
C ARG A 85 -0.32 -9.84 13.55
N VAL A 86 -0.02 -10.71 14.49
CA VAL A 86 -0.94 -11.72 15.00
C VAL A 86 -1.05 -11.52 16.50
N ARG A 87 -2.28 -11.49 17.03
CA ARG A 87 -2.49 -11.21 18.45
C ARG A 87 -1.72 -12.20 19.33
N GLY A 88 -0.92 -11.65 20.25
CA GLY A 88 -0.10 -12.45 21.18
C GLY A 88 1.21 -12.97 20.58
N GLN A 89 1.58 -12.56 19.37
CA GLN A 89 2.84 -12.92 18.71
C GLN A 89 3.66 -11.67 18.37
N PRO A 90 5.00 -11.79 18.24
CA PRO A 90 5.82 -10.71 17.71
C PRO A 90 5.44 -10.36 16.26
N ASP A 91 5.61 -9.08 15.89
CA ASP A 91 5.46 -8.62 14.52
C ASP A 91 6.38 -9.37 13.57
N ARG A 92 5.85 -9.79 12.42
CA ARG A 92 6.56 -10.57 11.43
C ARG A 92 6.75 -9.78 10.14
N PRO A 93 7.97 -9.30 9.81
CA PRO A 93 8.27 -8.74 8.50
C PRO A 93 8.11 -9.79 7.40
N LEU A 94 7.48 -9.37 6.30
CA LEU A 94 7.23 -10.19 5.11
C LEU A 94 7.71 -9.44 3.87
N ARG A 95 8.38 -10.14 2.97
CA ARG A 95 8.84 -9.63 1.67
C ARG A 95 8.19 -10.40 0.53
N ALA A 96 8.33 -9.88 -0.68
CA ALA A 96 7.93 -10.62 -1.87
C ALA A 96 8.52 -12.04 -1.86
N GLY A 97 7.67 -13.07 -2.02
CA GLY A 97 8.03 -14.48 -1.91
C GLY A 97 7.76 -15.12 -0.55
N ASP A 98 7.52 -14.33 0.50
CA ASP A 98 7.12 -14.85 1.80
C ASP A 98 5.65 -15.25 1.81
N HIS A 99 5.32 -16.17 2.70
CA HIS A 99 3.96 -16.66 2.91
C HIS A 99 3.56 -16.55 4.38
N PHE A 100 2.25 -16.60 4.63
CA PHE A 100 1.70 -16.61 5.98
C PHE A 100 0.44 -17.46 6.04
N PHE A 101 0.05 -17.80 7.26
CA PHE A 101 -1.18 -18.53 7.54
C PHE A 101 -1.83 -17.95 8.79
N ASN A 102 -3.12 -17.63 8.70
CA ASN A 102 -3.94 -17.17 9.80
C ASN A 102 -5.07 -18.15 10.04
N PRO A 103 -5.06 -18.89 11.16
CA PRO A 103 -6.15 -19.81 11.48
C PRO A 103 -7.48 -19.07 11.72
N ARG A 104 -8.58 -19.78 11.53
CA ARG A 104 -9.94 -19.32 11.84
C ARG A 104 -10.01 -18.60 13.20
N GLY A 105 -10.60 -17.42 13.23
CA GLY A 105 -10.89 -16.65 14.43
C GLY A 105 -9.68 -16.02 15.11
N VAL A 106 -8.46 -16.21 14.56
CA VAL A 106 -7.26 -15.57 15.11
C VAL A 106 -7.18 -14.13 14.62
N ALA A 107 -7.18 -13.19 15.56
CA ALA A 107 -7.08 -11.76 15.22
C ALA A 107 -5.69 -11.42 14.68
N HIS A 108 -5.67 -10.74 13.52
CA HIS A 108 -4.45 -10.31 12.86
C HIS A 108 -4.68 -8.99 12.11
N SER A 109 -3.58 -8.37 11.70
CA SER A 109 -3.52 -7.13 10.94
C SER A 109 -2.35 -7.23 9.95
N LEU A 110 -2.44 -6.56 8.81
CA LEU A 110 -1.38 -6.47 7.83
C LEU A 110 -1.15 -5.01 7.48
N TYR A 111 0.09 -4.53 7.53
CA TYR A 111 0.38 -3.14 7.19
C TYR A 111 1.63 -3.00 6.32
N ALA A 112 1.70 -1.91 5.57
CA ALA A 112 2.86 -1.56 4.78
C ALA A 112 4.06 -1.31 5.70
N ALA A 113 5.20 -1.93 5.42
CA ALA A 113 6.38 -1.73 6.25
C ALA A 113 6.81 -0.24 6.22
N PRO A 114 7.15 0.37 7.38
CA PRO A 114 7.51 1.78 7.44
C PRO A 114 8.66 2.14 6.50
N GLY A 115 8.52 3.28 5.79
CA GLY A 115 9.54 3.78 4.88
C GLY A 115 9.66 3.02 3.55
N THR A 116 8.70 2.14 3.24
CA THR A 116 8.66 1.38 1.98
C THR A 116 7.53 1.86 1.06
N ALA A 117 7.52 1.35 -0.17
CA ALA A 117 6.45 1.60 -1.13
C ALA A 117 5.14 0.81 -0.82
N GLY A 118 5.10 0.08 0.30
CA GLY A 118 4.03 -0.84 0.61
C GLY A 118 4.18 -2.17 -0.11
N GLY A 119 3.07 -2.87 -0.36
CA GLY A 119 3.15 -4.19 -0.98
C GLY A 119 1.80 -4.77 -1.38
N VAL A 120 1.84 -5.95 -1.98
CA VAL A 120 0.68 -6.68 -2.45
C VAL A 120 0.71 -8.09 -1.89
N ALA A 121 -0.34 -8.48 -1.19
CA ALA A 121 -0.58 -9.86 -0.75
C ALA A 121 -1.68 -10.50 -1.60
N LEU A 122 -1.47 -11.75 -1.96
CA LEU A 122 -2.48 -12.66 -2.49
C LEU A 122 -2.89 -13.60 -1.36
N SER A 123 -4.18 -13.72 -1.10
CA SER A 123 -4.69 -14.63 -0.07
C SER A 123 -5.77 -15.56 -0.62
N THR A 124 -5.77 -16.78 -0.09
CA THR A 124 -6.85 -17.74 -0.24
C THR A 124 -7.50 -17.97 1.10
N TRP A 125 -8.82 -17.82 1.16
CA TRP A 125 -9.62 -18.10 2.34
C TRP A 125 -10.50 -19.33 2.11
N VAL A 126 -10.53 -20.22 3.10
CA VAL A 126 -11.48 -21.35 3.15
C VAL A 126 -12.42 -21.05 4.31
N VAL A 127 -13.60 -20.51 4.01
CA VAL A 127 -14.47 -19.85 4.99
C VAL A 127 -15.91 -20.36 4.95
N ASP A 128 -16.69 -20.02 5.98
CA ASP A 128 -18.11 -20.31 6.02
C ASP A 128 -18.84 -19.45 4.98
N LYS A 129 -19.63 -20.11 4.13
CA LYS A 129 -20.44 -19.46 3.10
C LYS A 129 -21.51 -18.57 3.73
N GLY A 130 -21.71 -17.39 3.14
CA GLY A 130 -22.72 -16.43 3.60
C GLY A 130 -22.30 -15.60 4.82
N LYS A 131 -21.06 -15.75 5.31
CA LYS A 131 -20.48 -14.90 6.32
C LYS A 131 -19.63 -13.78 5.68
N PRO A 132 -19.44 -12.64 6.35
CA PRO A 132 -18.48 -11.64 5.91
C PRO A 132 -17.09 -12.27 5.80
N LEU A 133 -16.32 -11.89 4.76
CA LEU A 133 -14.94 -12.36 4.62
C LEU A 133 -14.05 -11.85 5.76
N VAL A 134 -14.31 -10.65 6.23
CA VAL A 134 -13.57 -9.96 7.29
C VAL A 134 -14.53 -9.56 8.39
N GLU A 135 -14.19 -9.87 9.64
CA GLU A 135 -14.90 -9.42 10.83
C GLU A 135 -13.95 -8.55 11.68
N PRO A 136 -14.30 -7.29 11.99
CA PRO A 136 -13.47 -6.43 12.83
C PRO A 136 -13.18 -7.07 14.20
N ALA A 137 -11.93 -6.97 14.65
CA ALA A 137 -11.46 -7.49 15.94
C ALA A 137 -10.79 -6.37 16.72
N GLY A 138 -11.56 -5.69 17.57
CA GLY A 138 -11.06 -4.66 18.48
C GLY A 138 -10.13 -5.17 19.59
#